data_d2bd41222dd0291f7d54e70df0b42428
#
_entry.id   d2bd41222dd0291f7d54e70df0b42428
#
_cell.length_a   1.000
_cell.length_b   1.000
_cell.length_c   1.000
_cell.angle_alpha   90.00
_cell.angle_beta   90.00
_cell.angle_gamma   90.00
#
_symmetry.space_group_name_H-M   'P 1'
#
loop_
_entity.id
_entity.type
_entity.pdbx_description
1 polymer ?
#
loop_
_entity_poly.entity_id
_entity_poly.type
_entity_poly.pdbx_seq_one_letter_code
_entity_poly.pdbx_strand_id
1 'polypeptide(L)'
;MAVIIDGKELAKKIRANLKIECEELKKKNINSKLAVIMVGEDPASKVYVRNKSKACEDVGIEYEEYLLDVNTTQKELIELIEKLNNDKTINGILLQSPIPSNLDVNEAFRTISPQKDVDGFNPVNVGKLVLNQDTFVSCTPYGIMKMFEEYDIDLTSKNVVILGRSNIVGKPLIHCCLNKNATVTSCHSKTQNIAQKAKEADVLISAIGKANFVTADMVKDGVVVIDVGINRLDNGKITGDVDFESVKEKASYITPVPGGVGPMTIAMLMNNVIKATRRQNGMVD
;
A
#
# COMPACT_ATOMS: atom_id res chain seq x y z
N MET A 1 -4.43 25.50 -12.25
CA MET A 1 -4.41 24.07 -12.67
C MET A 1 -3.64 23.29 -11.62
N ALA A 2 -4.18 22.17 -11.18
CA ALA A 2 -3.51 21.30 -10.21
C ALA A 2 -2.23 20.68 -10.78
N VAL A 3 -1.23 20.47 -9.93
CA VAL A 3 -0.07 19.61 -10.24
C VAL A 3 -0.53 18.16 -10.15
N ILE A 4 -0.29 17.40 -11.20
CA ILE A 4 -0.63 15.98 -11.24
C ILE A 4 0.48 15.18 -10.57
N ILE A 5 0.14 14.46 -9.51
CA ILE A 5 1.07 13.57 -8.83
C ILE A 5 1.20 12.28 -9.63
N ASP A 6 2.25 12.16 -10.44
CA ASP A 6 2.50 10.99 -11.28
C ASP A 6 3.15 9.84 -10.49
N GLY A 7 2.30 8.99 -9.91
CA GLY A 7 2.78 7.83 -9.16
C GLY A 7 3.40 6.74 -10.04
N LYS A 8 3.07 6.69 -11.32
CA LYS A 8 3.66 5.73 -12.25
C LYS A 8 5.13 6.05 -12.51
N GLU A 9 5.45 7.32 -12.77
CA GLU A 9 6.83 7.74 -13.00
C GLU A 9 7.65 7.64 -11.71
N LEU A 10 7.09 8.07 -10.57
CA LEU A 10 7.76 7.92 -9.27
C LEU A 10 8.03 6.44 -8.93
N ALA A 11 7.06 5.55 -9.13
CA ALA A 11 7.26 4.11 -8.92
C ALA A 11 8.36 3.53 -9.82
N LYS A 12 8.49 4.01 -11.06
CA LYS A 12 9.56 3.61 -11.98
C LYS A 12 10.93 4.08 -11.48
N LYS A 13 11.04 5.33 -11.03
CA LYS A 13 12.26 5.92 -10.42
C LYS A 13 12.70 5.10 -9.21
N ILE A 14 11.76 4.79 -8.30
CA ILE A 14 12.05 4.00 -7.09
C ILE A 14 12.52 2.60 -7.47
N ARG A 15 11.83 1.88 -8.37
CA ARG A 15 12.25 0.54 -8.79
C ARG A 15 13.62 0.53 -9.45
N ALA A 16 13.97 1.57 -10.20
CA ALA A 16 15.31 1.69 -10.79
C ALA A 16 16.41 1.77 -9.70
N ASN A 17 16.17 2.54 -8.64
CA ASN A 17 17.10 2.62 -7.51
C ASN A 17 17.18 1.29 -6.74
N LEU A 18 16.04 0.66 -6.49
CA LEU A 18 15.98 -0.65 -5.81
C LEU A 18 16.69 -1.75 -6.61
N LYS A 19 16.68 -1.67 -7.95
CA LYS A 19 17.45 -2.59 -8.79
C LYS A 19 18.95 -2.48 -8.52
N ILE A 20 19.47 -1.26 -8.42
CA ILE A 20 20.89 -1.02 -8.09
C ILE A 20 21.21 -1.61 -6.71
N GLU A 21 20.37 -1.36 -5.70
CA GLU A 21 20.56 -1.93 -4.36
C GLU A 21 20.54 -3.47 -4.38
N CYS A 22 19.62 -4.06 -5.15
CA CYS A 22 19.52 -5.51 -5.28
C CYS A 22 20.79 -6.10 -5.95
N GLU A 23 21.34 -5.44 -6.96
CA GLU A 23 22.58 -5.83 -7.60
C GLU A 23 23.78 -5.73 -6.62
N GLU A 24 23.82 -4.72 -5.76
CA GLU A 24 24.85 -4.58 -4.72
C GLU A 24 24.76 -5.68 -3.66
N LEU A 25 23.55 -6.09 -3.26
CA LEU A 25 23.33 -7.23 -2.36
C LEU A 25 23.83 -8.53 -3.00
N LYS A 26 23.52 -8.76 -4.27
CA LYS A 26 23.99 -9.95 -5.03
C LYS A 26 25.50 -10.04 -5.12
N LYS A 27 26.22 -8.91 -5.27
CA LYS A 27 27.70 -8.88 -5.23
C LYS A 27 28.26 -9.35 -3.88
N LYS A 28 27.46 -9.27 -2.80
CA LYS A 28 27.79 -9.78 -1.46
C LYS A 28 27.26 -11.21 -1.20
N ASN A 29 26.78 -11.90 -2.25
CA ASN A 29 26.13 -13.20 -2.18
C ASN A 29 24.84 -13.19 -1.32
N ILE A 30 24.12 -12.06 -1.31
CA ILE A 30 22.86 -11.90 -0.61
C ILE A 30 21.76 -11.76 -1.68
N ASN A 31 20.86 -12.74 -1.74
CA ASN A 31 19.70 -12.71 -2.62
C ASN A 31 18.47 -12.23 -1.85
N SER A 32 17.65 -11.39 -2.48
CA SER A 32 16.34 -11.02 -1.96
C SER A 32 15.28 -11.94 -2.55
N LYS A 33 14.40 -12.51 -1.72
CA LYS A 33 13.38 -13.44 -2.17
C LYS A 33 12.02 -13.14 -1.53
N LEU A 34 10.98 -13.05 -2.38
CA LEU A 34 9.59 -12.86 -1.99
C LEU A 34 8.79 -14.13 -2.23
N ALA A 35 8.15 -14.65 -1.19
CA ALA A 35 7.11 -15.67 -1.28
C ALA A 35 5.73 -15.02 -1.32
N VAL A 36 4.92 -15.36 -2.32
CA VAL A 36 3.54 -14.88 -2.47
C VAL A 36 2.59 -16.07 -2.36
N ILE A 37 1.68 -16.01 -1.40
CA ILE A 37 0.64 -17.01 -1.19
C ILE A 37 -0.67 -16.47 -1.78
N MET A 38 -1.32 -17.26 -2.64
CA MET A 38 -2.65 -16.99 -3.15
C MET A 38 -3.55 -18.21 -2.88
N VAL A 39 -4.75 -17.96 -2.35
CA VAL A 39 -5.73 -19.02 -2.09
C VAL A 39 -6.92 -18.81 -3.03
N GLY A 40 -7.24 -19.85 -3.79
CA GLY A 40 -8.29 -19.82 -4.80
C GLY A 40 -7.86 -19.13 -6.10
N GLU A 41 -8.85 -18.81 -6.95
CA GLU A 41 -8.62 -18.39 -8.33
C GLU A 41 -9.23 -17.04 -8.70
N ASP A 42 -9.33 -16.10 -7.74
CA ASP A 42 -9.91 -14.79 -8.01
C ASP A 42 -9.16 -14.08 -9.17
N PRO A 43 -9.87 -13.70 -10.26
CA PRO A 43 -9.24 -13.12 -11.45
C PRO A 43 -8.52 -11.80 -11.18
N ALA A 44 -9.01 -10.98 -10.26
CA ALA A 44 -8.37 -9.72 -9.90
C ALA A 44 -7.04 -10.00 -9.17
N SER A 45 -7.04 -10.94 -8.23
CA SER A 45 -5.84 -11.38 -7.52
C SER A 45 -4.77 -11.92 -8.47
N LYS A 46 -5.14 -12.72 -9.49
CA LYS A 46 -4.21 -13.22 -10.52
C LYS A 46 -3.50 -12.07 -11.27
N VAL A 47 -4.21 -10.99 -11.59
CA VAL A 47 -3.60 -9.81 -12.23
C VAL A 47 -2.61 -9.13 -11.31
N TYR A 48 -2.96 -8.96 -10.01
CA TYR A 48 -2.05 -8.35 -9.03
C TYR A 48 -0.80 -9.19 -8.79
N VAL A 49 -0.96 -10.51 -8.65
CA VAL A 49 0.14 -11.46 -8.47
C VAL A 49 1.09 -11.41 -9.66
N ARG A 50 0.57 -11.43 -10.90
CA ARG A 50 1.37 -11.29 -12.12
C ARG A 50 2.14 -9.97 -12.17
N ASN A 51 1.52 -8.87 -11.78
CA ASN A 51 2.18 -7.56 -11.76
C ASN A 51 3.31 -7.51 -10.71
N LYS A 52 3.12 -8.18 -9.55
CA LYS A 52 4.15 -8.31 -8.51
C LYS A 52 5.32 -9.16 -8.98
N SER A 53 5.05 -10.31 -9.62
CA SER A 53 6.08 -11.17 -10.21
C SER A 53 6.95 -10.40 -11.20
N LYS A 54 6.32 -9.67 -12.13
CA LYS A 54 7.05 -8.82 -13.10
C LYS A 54 7.87 -7.73 -12.41
N ALA A 55 7.35 -7.11 -11.35
CA ALA A 55 8.10 -6.10 -10.62
C ALA A 55 9.30 -6.70 -9.87
N CYS A 56 9.18 -7.92 -9.33
CA CYS A 56 10.31 -8.65 -8.74
C CYS A 56 11.39 -8.93 -9.79
N GLU A 57 11.00 -9.40 -10.98
CA GLU A 57 11.92 -9.62 -12.11
C GLU A 57 12.65 -8.33 -12.51
N ASP A 58 11.91 -7.23 -12.69
CA ASP A 58 12.45 -5.91 -13.07
C ASP A 58 13.50 -5.40 -12.07
N VAL A 59 13.31 -5.65 -10.76
CA VAL A 59 14.19 -5.21 -9.68
C VAL A 59 15.31 -6.23 -9.41
N GLY A 60 15.12 -7.49 -9.79
CA GLY A 60 16.06 -8.57 -9.53
C GLY A 60 15.83 -9.32 -8.22
N ILE A 61 14.63 -9.23 -7.65
CA ILE A 61 14.17 -10.01 -6.50
C ILE A 61 13.70 -11.39 -6.99
N GLU A 62 14.12 -12.46 -6.34
CA GLU A 62 13.59 -13.79 -6.59
C GLU A 62 12.13 -13.88 -6.16
N TYR A 63 11.30 -14.54 -6.95
CA TYR A 63 9.88 -14.66 -6.73
C TYR A 63 9.46 -16.11 -6.66
N GLU A 64 8.72 -16.48 -5.62
CA GLU A 64 8.16 -17.81 -5.45
C GLU A 64 6.68 -17.73 -5.14
N GLU A 65 5.86 -18.44 -5.91
CA GLU A 65 4.41 -18.39 -5.82
C GLU A 65 3.87 -19.69 -5.24
N TYR A 66 2.99 -19.58 -4.27
CA TYR A 66 2.27 -20.66 -3.62
C TYR A 66 0.78 -20.53 -3.91
N LEU A 67 0.30 -21.30 -4.89
CA LEU A 67 -1.10 -21.36 -5.27
C LEU A 67 -1.80 -22.45 -4.48
N LEU A 68 -2.69 -22.08 -3.60
CA LEU A 68 -3.48 -22.97 -2.78
C LEU A 68 -4.89 -23.11 -3.35
N ASP A 69 -5.47 -24.32 -3.22
CA ASP A 69 -6.83 -24.60 -3.64
C ASP A 69 -7.84 -23.76 -2.82
N VAL A 70 -9.01 -23.45 -3.40
CA VAL A 70 -10.09 -22.71 -2.75
C VAL A 70 -10.62 -23.42 -1.48
N ASN A 71 -10.49 -24.74 -1.42
CA ASN A 71 -10.89 -25.57 -0.27
C ASN A 71 -9.77 -25.74 0.77
N THR A 72 -8.63 -25.06 0.60
CA THR A 72 -7.54 -25.05 1.59
C THR A 72 -8.09 -24.74 2.98
N THR A 73 -7.70 -25.55 3.94
CA THR A 73 -8.06 -25.35 5.35
C THR A 73 -7.20 -24.27 6.00
N GLN A 74 -7.71 -23.69 7.10
CA GLN A 74 -6.93 -22.74 7.89
C GLN A 74 -5.61 -23.36 8.37
N LYS A 75 -5.64 -24.62 8.78
CA LYS A 75 -4.45 -25.35 9.26
C LYS A 75 -3.37 -25.44 8.17
N GLU A 76 -3.74 -25.85 6.95
CA GLU A 76 -2.80 -25.93 5.83
C GLU A 76 -2.18 -24.58 5.46
N LEU A 77 -2.98 -23.50 5.48
CA LEU A 77 -2.48 -22.15 5.26
C LEU A 77 -1.47 -21.73 6.33
N ILE A 78 -1.76 -21.99 7.60
CA ILE A 78 -0.87 -21.66 8.72
C ILE A 78 0.41 -22.50 8.67
N GLU A 79 0.33 -23.80 8.41
CA GLU A 79 1.50 -24.67 8.25
C GLU A 79 2.43 -24.19 7.11
N LEU A 80 1.85 -23.73 5.98
CA LEU A 80 2.66 -23.14 4.91
C LEU A 80 3.35 -21.86 5.37
N ILE A 81 2.62 -20.93 6.04
CA ILE A 81 3.21 -19.68 6.54
C ILE A 81 4.34 -19.98 7.53
N GLU A 82 4.16 -20.92 8.45
CA GLU A 82 5.19 -21.32 9.42
C GLU A 82 6.43 -21.92 8.72
N LYS A 83 6.23 -22.75 7.69
CA LYS A 83 7.32 -23.25 6.86
C LYS A 83 8.12 -22.11 6.21
N LEU A 84 7.42 -21.12 5.62
CA LEU A 84 8.07 -19.96 5.00
C LEU A 84 8.74 -19.03 6.02
N ASN A 85 8.17 -18.90 7.23
CA ASN A 85 8.81 -18.17 8.33
C ASN A 85 10.17 -18.78 8.70
N ASN A 86 10.28 -20.09 8.68
CA ASN A 86 11.49 -20.83 9.06
C ASN A 86 12.51 -20.97 7.89
N ASP A 87 12.10 -20.71 6.66
CA ASP A 87 12.98 -20.75 5.50
C ASP A 87 13.86 -19.50 5.44
N LYS A 88 15.16 -19.67 5.68
CA LYS A 88 16.14 -18.57 5.68
C LYS A 88 16.38 -17.96 4.30
N THR A 89 15.96 -18.61 3.22
CA THR A 89 16.08 -18.08 1.86
C THR A 89 14.96 -17.10 1.52
N ILE A 90 13.83 -17.14 2.24
CA ILE A 90 12.69 -16.26 2.06
C ILE A 90 12.85 -15.00 2.93
N ASN A 91 12.90 -13.83 2.31
CA ASN A 91 13.04 -12.56 3.05
C ASN A 91 11.70 -11.86 3.29
N GLY A 92 10.74 -12.04 2.41
CA GLY A 92 9.40 -11.48 2.55
C GLY A 92 8.32 -12.51 2.26
N ILE A 93 7.20 -12.42 2.99
CA ILE A 93 6.00 -13.22 2.79
C ILE A 93 4.83 -12.28 2.54
N LEU A 94 4.06 -12.56 1.50
CA LEU A 94 2.85 -11.82 1.17
C LEU A 94 1.69 -12.80 1.02
N LEU A 95 0.60 -12.57 1.74
CA LEU A 95 -0.68 -13.25 1.53
C LEU A 95 -1.58 -12.37 0.67
N GLN A 96 -1.80 -12.77 -0.58
CA GLN A 96 -2.65 -12.03 -1.50
C GLN A 96 -4.11 -12.08 -1.06
N SER A 97 -4.68 -10.92 -0.77
CA SER A 97 -6.10 -10.75 -0.44
C SER A 97 -6.90 -10.33 -1.69
N PRO A 98 -8.21 -10.69 -1.77
CA PRO A 98 -8.97 -11.41 -0.77
C PRO A 98 -8.66 -12.92 -0.71
N ILE A 99 -8.90 -13.54 0.44
CA ILE A 99 -8.87 -15.00 0.60
C ILE A 99 -10.30 -15.52 0.78
N PRO A 100 -10.57 -16.84 0.58
CA PRO A 100 -11.87 -17.45 0.82
C PRO A 100 -12.41 -17.17 2.23
N SER A 101 -13.72 -16.97 2.34
CA SER A 101 -14.39 -16.53 3.59
C SER A 101 -14.38 -17.58 4.72
N ASN A 102 -14.03 -18.82 4.42
CA ASN A 102 -13.83 -19.89 5.41
C ASN A 102 -12.48 -19.79 6.14
N LEU A 103 -11.60 -18.87 5.73
CA LEU A 103 -10.29 -18.65 6.32
C LEU A 103 -10.26 -17.36 7.16
N ASP A 104 -9.56 -17.39 8.29
CA ASP A 104 -9.27 -16.20 9.11
C ASP A 104 -7.99 -15.52 8.61
N VAL A 105 -8.16 -14.46 7.83
CA VAL A 105 -7.07 -13.64 7.31
C VAL A 105 -6.25 -12.98 8.44
N ASN A 106 -6.87 -12.66 9.57
CA ASN A 106 -6.18 -12.01 10.68
C ASN A 106 -5.25 -12.99 11.41
N GLU A 107 -5.64 -14.26 11.51
CA GLU A 107 -4.76 -15.30 12.02
C GLU A 107 -3.55 -15.48 11.09
N ALA A 108 -3.78 -15.56 9.79
CA ALA A 108 -2.70 -15.66 8.80
C ALA A 108 -1.72 -14.47 8.90
N PHE A 109 -2.22 -13.22 8.98
CA PHE A 109 -1.36 -12.05 9.15
C PHE A 109 -0.59 -12.05 10.48
N ARG A 110 -1.17 -12.57 11.57
CA ARG A 110 -0.46 -12.73 12.85
C ARG A 110 0.63 -13.80 12.79
N THR A 111 0.43 -14.84 11.97
CA THR A 111 1.39 -15.94 11.84
C THR A 111 2.60 -15.56 10.99
N ILE A 112 2.45 -14.70 9.98
CA ILE A 112 3.60 -14.19 9.23
C ILE A 112 4.56 -13.50 10.21
N SER A 113 5.84 -13.92 10.22
CA SER A 113 6.86 -13.30 11.08
C SER A 113 6.93 -11.78 10.84
N PRO A 114 6.93 -10.94 11.90
CA PRO A 114 7.08 -9.49 11.73
C PRO A 114 8.29 -9.06 10.91
N GLN A 115 9.36 -9.88 10.88
CA GLN A 115 10.57 -9.63 10.10
C GLN A 115 10.41 -9.95 8.61
N LYS A 116 9.37 -10.71 8.24
CA LYS A 116 9.05 -11.11 6.86
C LYS A 116 7.73 -10.54 6.35
N ASP A 117 7.00 -9.81 7.19
CA ASP A 117 5.73 -9.15 6.88
C ASP A 117 5.96 -7.91 6.03
N VAL A 118 6.25 -8.10 4.76
CA VAL A 118 6.57 -7.01 3.82
C VAL A 118 5.35 -6.19 3.37
N ASP A 119 4.14 -6.65 3.68
CA ASP A 119 2.90 -5.89 3.50
C ASP A 119 2.59 -4.98 4.70
N GLY A 120 3.21 -5.23 5.87
CA GLY A 120 3.04 -4.42 7.08
C GLY A 120 1.70 -4.62 7.78
N PHE A 121 1.11 -5.83 7.71
CA PHE A 121 -0.20 -6.14 8.30
C PHE A 121 -0.12 -6.87 9.63
N ASN A 122 1.07 -7.38 10.00
CA ASN A 122 1.26 -8.03 11.28
C ASN A 122 1.03 -7.01 12.42
N PRO A 123 0.25 -7.36 13.47
CA PRO A 123 -0.04 -6.47 14.59
C PRO A 123 1.19 -5.86 15.28
N VAL A 124 2.33 -6.56 15.28
CA VAL A 124 3.59 -6.02 15.83
C VAL A 124 4.08 -4.84 14.97
N ASN A 125 4.07 -4.96 13.63
CA ASN A 125 4.47 -3.89 12.73
C ASN A 125 3.49 -2.72 12.80
N VAL A 126 2.19 -3.00 12.86
CA VAL A 126 1.16 -1.97 13.06
C VAL A 126 1.36 -1.24 14.40
N GLY A 127 1.63 -1.97 15.49
CA GLY A 127 1.91 -1.36 16.79
C GLY A 127 3.15 -0.46 16.79
N LYS A 128 4.23 -0.90 16.13
CA LYS A 128 5.43 -0.07 15.93
C LYS A 128 5.15 1.19 15.14
N LEU A 129 4.34 1.11 14.07
CA LEU A 129 3.92 2.29 13.30
C LEU A 129 3.16 3.30 14.18
N VAL A 130 2.24 2.82 15.03
CA VAL A 130 1.51 3.66 15.99
C VAL A 130 2.46 4.40 16.92
N LEU A 131 3.51 3.71 17.39
CA LEU A 131 4.52 4.25 18.29
C LEU A 131 5.63 5.05 17.59
N ASN A 132 5.51 5.31 16.29
CA ASN A 132 6.53 5.96 15.46
C ASN A 132 7.90 5.27 15.54
N GLN A 133 7.90 3.94 15.66
CA GLN A 133 9.10 3.11 15.65
C GLN A 133 9.35 2.58 14.24
N ASP A 134 10.63 2.31 13.94
CA ASP A 134 10.99 1.74 12.65
C ASP A 134 10.39 0.34 12.44
N THR A 135 9.69 0.19 11.31
CA THR A 135 8.93 -1.02 10.97
C THR A 135 8.70 -1.15 9.47
N PHE A 136 7.99 -2.20 9.06
CA PHE A 136 7.36 -2.29 7.75
C PHE A 136 6.02 -1.56 7.79
N VAL A 137 5.89 -0.54 6.94
CA VAL A 137 4.65 0.20 6.75
C VAL A 137 3.87 -0.45 5.62
N SER A 138 2.54 -0.54 5.79
CA SER A 138 1.65 -1.02 4.72
C SER A 138 1.93 -0.31 3.39
N CYS A 139 2.06 -1.10 2.30
CA CYS A 139 2.63 -0.64 1.04
C CYS A 139 1.89 0.56 0.43
N THR A 140 0.55 0.59 0.46
CA THR A 140 -0.23 1.72 -0.09
C THR A 140 -0.04 3.00 0.72
N PRO A 141 -0.22 3.03 2.05
CA PRO A 141 0.14 4.17 2.89
C PRO A 141 1.59 4.63 2.70
N TYR A 142 2.53 3.70 2.65
CA TYR A 142 3.94 4.04 2.45
C TYR A 142 4.17 4.73 1.10
N GLY A 143 3.54 4.24 0.03
CA GLY A 143 3.60 4.85 -1.29
C GLY A 143 3.05 6.29 -1.30
N ILE A 144 1.97 6.55 -0.56
CA ILE A 144 1.41 7.90 -0.41
C ILE A 144 2.38 8.82 0.31
N MET A 145 3.04 8.34 1.39
CA MET A 145 4.05 9.14 2.08
C MET A 145 5.24 9.47 1.17
N LYS A 146 5.65 8.54 0.30
CA LYS A 146 6.70 8.79 -0.71
C LYS A 146 6.28 9.78 -1.79
N MET A 147 4.99 9.83 -2.15
CA MET A 147 4.46 10.88 -3.01
C MET A 147 4.55 12.25 -2.33
N PHE A 148 4.17 12.37 -1.06
CA PHE A 148 4.32 13.63 -0.32
C PHE A 148 5.77 14.08 -0.25
N GLU A 149 6.72 13.15 -0.03
CA GLU A 149 8.16 13.46 -0.03
C GLU A 149 8.64 13.95 -1.41
N GLU A 150 8.27 13.28 -2.51
CA GLU A 150 8.72 13.63 -3.87
C GLU A 150 8.20 14.98 -4.35
N TYR A 151 7.00 15.37 -3.92
CA TYR A 151 6.35 16.63 -4.33
C TYR A 151 6.45 17.73 -3.28
N ASP A 152 7.33 17.56 -2.28
CA ASP A 152 7.57 18.53 -1.19
C ASP A 152 6.29 18.97 -0.47
N ILE A 153 5.35 18.03 -0.28
CA ILE A 153 4.08 18.27 0.42
C ILE A 153 4.31 18.05 1.93
N ASP A 154 4.55 19.13 2.66
CA ASP A 154 4.70 19.08 4.11
C ASP A 154 3.33 18.95 4.79
N LEU A 155 3.22 17.93 5.66
CA LEU A 155 2.02 17.66 6.46
C LEU A 155 1.99 18.35 7.82
N THR A 156 3.07 19.01 8.22
CA THR A 156 3.18 19.68 9.51
C THR A 156 2.08 20.74 9.65
N SER A 157 1.29 20.62 10.73
CA SER A 157 0.14 21.50 11.04
C SER A 157 -1.01 21.46 10.02
N LYS A 158 -1.00 20.53 9.06
CA LYS A 158 -2.07 20.36 8.08
C LYS A 158 -3.24 19.56 8.66
N ASN A 159 -4.46 19.96 8.26
CA ASN A 159 -5.65 19.18 8.51
C ASN A 159 -5.80 18.11 7.42
N VAL A 160 -5.50 16.86 7.76
CA VAL A 160 -5.60 15.70 6.87
C VAL A 160 -6.92 15.00 7.12
N VAL A 161 -7.78 14.92 6.12
CA VAL A 161 -9.02 14.15 6.18
C VAL A 161 -8.87 12.87 5.37
N ILE A 162 -9.09 11.73 6.02
CA ILE A 162 -9.01 10.41 5.41
C ILE A 162 -10.42 9.82 5.32
N LEU A 163 -10.89 9.57 4.10
CA LEU A 163 -12.12 8.84 3.86
C LEU A 163 -11.79 7.35 3.75
N GLY A 164 -12.25 6.57 4.72
CA GLY A 164 -11.96 5.15 4.85
C GLY A 164 -11.14 4.80 6.10
N ARG A 165 -11.42 3.61 6.66
CA ARG A 165 -10.76 3.11 7.89
C ARG A 165 -10.40 1.63 7.82
N SER A 166 -10.06 1.14 6.62
CA SER A 166 -9.60 -0.24 6.47
C SER A 166 -8.30 -0.48 7.26
N ASN A 167 -8.10 -1.72 7.70
CA ASN A 167 -6.88 -2.09 8.43
C ASN A 167 -5.62 -2.02 7.54
N ILE A 168 -5.81 -2.13 6.22
CA ILE A 168 -4.70 -2.19 5.26
C ILE A 168 -4.31 -0.83 4.66
N VAL A 169 -5.21 0.18 4.71
CA VAL A 169 -4.96 1.52 4.13
C VAL A 169 -5.32 2.62 5.11
N GLY A 170 -6.60 2.77 5.47
CA GLY A 170 -7.08 3.95 6.21
C GLY A 170 -6.44 4.10 7.60
N LYS A 171 -6.42 3.03 8.40
CA LYS A 171 -5.80 3.07 9.74
C LYS A 171 -4.29 3.31 9.69
N PRO A 172 -3.50 2.60 8.87
CA PRO A 172 -2.07 2.93 8.74
C PRO A 172 -1.81 4.37 8.29
N LEU A 173 -2.61 4.91 7.35
CA LEU A 173 -2.48 6.31 6.92
C LEU A 173 -2.69 7.31 8.05
N ILE A 174 -3.66 7.07 8.95
CA ILE A 174 -3.86 7.91 10.13
C ILE A 174 -2.54 8.07 10.88
N HIS A 175 -1.87 6.96 11.17
CA HIS A 175 -0.63 6.97 11.94
C HIS A 175 0.55 7.54 11.14
N CYS A 176 0.64 7.24 9.84
CA CYS A 176 1.64 7.87 8.98
C CYS A 176 1.55 9.40 8.99
N CYS A 177 0.33 9.95 8.88
CA CYS A 177 0.12 11.39 8.90
C CYS A 177 0.35 12.01 10.29
N LEU A 178 -0.11 11.36 11.37
CA LEU A 178 0.17 11.79 12.75
C LEU A 178 1.69 11.85 13.02
N ASN A 179 2.44 10.85 12.57
CA ASN A 179 3.90 10.80 12.72
C ASN A 179 4.65 11.88 11.91
N LYS A 180 3.94 12.56 11.01
CA LYS A 180 4.39 13.75 10.25
C LYS A 180 3.76 15.05 10.76
N ASN A 181 3.32 15.08 12.02
CA ASN A 181 2.76 16.24 12.71
C ASN A 181 1.48 16.83 12.07
N ALA A 182 0.70 16.02 11.37
CA ALA A 182 -0.61 16.40 10.88
C ALA A 182 -1.69 16.29 11.96
N THR A 183 -2.76 17.08 11.85
CA THR A 183 -4.04 16.82 12.53
C THR A 183 -4.88 15.94 11.63
N VAL A 184 -5.35 14.78 12.11
CA VAL A 184 -6.02 13.79 11.27
C VAL A 184 -7.47 13.58 11.67
N THR A 185 -8.37 13.70 10.70
CA THR A 185 -9.78 13.31 10.82
C THR A 185 -10.05 12.07 9.95
N SER A 186 -10.52 10.98 10.57
CA SER A 186 -10.92 9.77 9.84
C SER A 186 -12.43 9.71 9.69
N CYS A 187 -12.90 9.62 8.45
CA CYS A 187 -14.32 9.50 8.09
C CYS A 187 -14.63 8.09 7.56
N HIS A 188 -15.83 7.62 7.81
CA HIS A 188 -16.29 6.28 7.41
C HIS A 188 -17.80 6.24 7.22
N SER A 189 -18.37 5.10 6.83
CA SER A 189 -19.81 4.94 6.51
C SER A 189 -20.80 5.32 7.64
N LYS A 190 -20.32 5.52 8.88
CA LYS A 190 -21.14 5.98 10.02
C LYS A 190 -20.85 7.43 10.41
N THR A 191 -19.98 8.12 9.67
CA THR A 191 -19.66 9.53 9.91
C THR A 191 -20.78 10.40 9.33
N GLN A 192 -21.26 11.35 10.13
CA GLN A 192 -22.21 12.36 9.68
C GLN A 192 -21.47 13.51 8.99
N ASN A 193 -22.13 14.17 8.03
CA ASN A 193 -21.66 15.37 7.34
C ASN A 193 -20.26 15.19 6.70
N ILE A 194 -20.04 14.06 6.02
CA ILE A 194 -18.72 13.73 5.39
C ILE A 194 -18.28 14.84 4.45
N ALA A 195 -19.17 15.42 3.63
CA ALA A 195 -18.86 16.50 2.69
C ALA A 195 -18.30 17.74 3.42
N GLN A 196 -18.89 18.14 4.54
CA GLN A 196 -18.40 19.26 5.33
C GLN A 196 -17.02 18.99 5.91
N LYS A 197 -16.78 17.79 6.45
CA LYS A 197 -15.47 17.38 6.98
C LYS A 197 -14.40 17.33 5.88
N ALA A 198 -14.74 16.79 4.70
CA ALA A 198 -13.84 16.76 3.56
C ALA A 198 -13.46 18.18 3.10
N LYS A 199 -14.40 19.14 3.14
CA LYS A 199 -14.17 20.54 2.77
C LYS A 199 -13.20 21.27 3.70
N GLU A 200 -13.02 20.82 4.93
CA GLU A 200 -12.06 21.39 5.88
C GLU A 200 -10.60 20.95 5.61
N ALA A 201 -10.41 19.92 4.75
CA ALA A 201 -9.11 19.32 4.53
C ALA A 201 -8.12 20.24 3.81
N ASP A 202 -6.88 20.31 4.31
CA ASP A 202 -5.72 20.77 3.54
C ASP A 202 -5.22 19.64 2.63
N VAL A 203 -5.32 18.40 3.12
CA VAL A 203 -5.03 17.18 2.39
C VAL A 203 -6.19 16.20 2.55
N LEU A 204 -6.81 15.83 1.44
CA LEU A 204 -7.90 14.85 1.40
C LEU A 204 -7.39 13.53 0.79
N ILE A 205 -7.53 12.43 1.51
CA ILE A 205 -7.17 11.09 1.04
C ILE A 205 -8.43 10.24 0.97
N SER A 206 -8.83 9.78 -0.22
CA SER A 206 -10.01 8.92 -0.39
C SER A 206 -9.63 7.47 -0.64
N ALA A 207 -10.13 6.57 0.21
CA ALA A 207 -9.89 5.13 0.19
C ALA A 207 -11.17 4.36 0.58
N ILE A 208 -12.29 4.65 -0.09
CA ILE A 208 -13.63 4.10 0.23
C ILE A 208 -14.16 3.12 -0.81
N GLY A 209 -13.55 3.05 -2.00
CA GLY A 209 -13.98 2.18 -3.09
C GLY A 209 -15.37 2.56 -3.65
N LYS A 210 -15.62 3.85 -3.82
CA LYS A 210 -16.85 4.38 -4.42
C LYS A 210 -16.50 5.36 -5.54
N ALA A 211 -16.79 4.96 -6.77
CA ALA A 211 -16.50 5.76 -7.95
C ALA A 211 -17.08 7.18 -7.87
N ASN A 212 -16.23 8.18 -8.13
CA ASN A 212 -16.59 9.60 -8.21
C ASN A 212 -17.38 10.13 -7.00
N PHE A 213 -17.14 9.59 -5.81
CA PHE A 213 -17.82 10.01 -4.59
C PHE A 213 -17.40 11.42 -4.14
N VAL A 214 -16.12 11.76 -4.28
CA VAL A 214 -15.60 13.08 -3.91
C VAL A 214 -15.77 14.02 -5.09
N THR A 215 -16.54 15.06 -4.89
CA THR A 215 -16.88 16.08 -5.91
C THR A 215 -16.32 17.46 -5.54
N ALA A 216 -16.32 18.41 -6.47
CA ALA A 216 -15.73 19.74 -6.30
C ALA A 216 -16.36 20.56 -5.14
N ASP A 217 -17.62 20.32 -4.78
CA ASP A 217 -18.28 20.96 -3.66
C ASP A 217 -17.85 20.40 -2.29
N MET A 218 -17.24 19.23 -2.27
CA MET A 218 -16.69 18.56 -1.09
C MET A 218 -15.24 18.97 -0.76
N VAL A 219 -14.62 19.83 -1.56
CA VAL A 219 -13.22 20.24 -1.37
C VAL A 219 -13.10 21.76 -1.36
N LYS A 220 -12.10 22.28 -0.66
CA LYS A 220 -11.74 23.70 -0.72
C LYS A 220 -10.72 23.98 -1.82
N ASP A 221 -10.55 25.23 -2.19
CA ASP A 221 -9.51 25.64 -3.14
C ASP A 221 -8.10 25.41 -2.53
N GLY A 222 -7.18 24.96 -3.34
CA GLY A 222 -5.80 24.68 -2.94
C GLY A 222 -5.59 23.35 -2.20
N VAL A 223 -6.60 22.50 -2.06
CA VAL A 223 -6.49 21.20 -1.41
C VAL A 223 -5.51 20.26 -2.15
N VAL A 224 -4.79 19.44 -1.41
CA VAL A 224 -4.07 18.28 -1.95
C VAL A 224 -5.00 17.07 -1.93
N VAL A 225 -5.18 16.39 -3.06
CA VAL A 225 -6.10 15.24 -3.14
C VAL A 225 -5.36 13.97 -3.55
N ILE A 226 -5.44 12.96 -2.70
CA ILE A 226 -4.90 11.62 -2.96
C ILE A 226 -6.06 10.64 -3.14
N ASP A 227 -6.22 10.11 -4.33
CA ASP A 227 -7.22 9.12 -4.68
C ASP A 227 -6.61 7.71 -4.66
N VAL A 228 -7.03 6.91 -3.69
CA VAL A 228 -6.60 5.50 -3.53
C VAL A 228 -7.61 4.54 -4.18
N GLY A 229 -8.77 5.05 -4.55
CA GLY A 229 -9.86 4.24 -5.12
C GLY A 229 -9.45 3.57 -6.43
N ILE A 230 -9.87 2.31 -6.59
CA ILE A 230 -9.79 1.59 -7.87
C ILE A 230 -11.16 0.96 -8.10
N ASN A 231 -11.96 1.63 -8.90
CA ASN A 231 -13.33 1.21 -9.19
C ASN A 231 -13.44 0.81 -10.67
N ARG A 232 -13.93 -0.38 -10.94
CA ARG A 232 -14.23 -0.83 -12.30
C ARG A 232 -15.67 -0.48 -12.64
N LEU A 233 -15.84 0.33 -13.66
CA LEU A 233 -17.16 0.70 -14.19
C LEU A 233 -17.71 -0.40 -15.09
N ASP A 234 -19.03 -0.38 -15.36
CA ASP A 234 -19.73 -1.36 -16.23
C ASP A 234 -19.15 -1.43 -17.65
N ASN A 235 -18.59 -0.32 -18.14
CA ASN A 235 -17.91 -0.24 -19.43
C ASN A 235 -16.47 -0.76 -19.41
N GLY A 236 -16.01 -1.35 -18.28
CA GLY A 236 -14.67 -1.88 -18.09
C GLY A 236 -13.58 -0.85 -17.77
N LYS A 237 -13.88 0.45 -17.82
CA LYS A 237 -12.93 1.50 -17.45
C LYS A 237 -12.67 1.51 -15.95
N ILE A 238 -11.47 1.93 -15.58
CA ILE A 238 -11.07 2.12 -14.18
C ILE A 238 -11.17 3.61 -13.86
N THR A 239 -11.77 3.92 -12.72
CA THR A 239 -11.85 5.25 -12.12
C THR A 239 -11.52 5.20 -10.63
N GLY A 240 -11.22 6.36 -10.05
CA GLY A 240 -11.01 6.51 -8.62
C GLY A 240 -12.28 6.79 -7.82
N ASP A 241 -12.08 7.14 -6.56
CA ASP A 241 -13.13 7.63 -5.68
C ASP A 241 -13.45 9.12 -5.92
N VAL A 242 -12.57 9.83 -6.61
CA VAL A 242 -12.65 11.27 -6.84
C VAL A 242 -13.15 11.55 -8.26
N ASP A 243 -14.11 12.45 -8.40
CA ASP A 243 -14.44 13.07 -9.69
C ASP A 243 -13.27 13.97 -10.11
N PHE A 244 -12.30 13.34 -10.78
CA PHE A 244 -11.01 13.94 -11.12
C PHE A 244 -11.16 15.24 -11.89
N GLU A 245 -12.05 15.27 -12.90
CA GLU A 245 -12.19 16.43 -13.76
C GLU A 245 -12.72 17.66 -13.02
N SER A 246 -13.68 17.50 -12.11
CA SER A 246 -14.24 18.61 -11.36
C SER A 246 -13.34 19.05 -10.20
N VAL A 247 -12.68 18.10 -9.53
CA VAL A 247 -11.85 18.36 -8.35
C VAL A 247 -10.50 18.99 -8.73
N LYS A 248 -9.91 18.61 -9.87
CA LYS A 248 -8.62 19.16 -10.32
C LYS A 248 -8.63 20.68 -10.53
N GLU A 249 -9.80 21.27 -10.79
CA GLU A 249 -9.92 22.73 -10.96
C GLU A 249 -9.72 23.49 -9.63
N LYS A 250 -9.91 22.81 -8.50
CA LYS A 250 -9.73 23.38 -7.16
C LYS A 250 -8.45 22.92 -6.46
N ALA A 251 -7.98 21.73 -6.78
CA ALA A 251 -6.83 21.15 -6.13
C ALA A 251 -5.52 21.89 -6.47
N SER A 252 -4.58 21.92 -5.52
CA SER A 252 -3.19 22.29 -5.78
C SER A 252 -2.41 21.09 -6.34
N TYR A 253 -2.66 19.90 -5.78
CA TYR A 253 -2.10 18.62 -6.19
C TYR A 253 -3.20 17.56 -6.24
N ILE A 254 -3.13 16.66 -7.23
CA ILE A 254 -4.09 15.56 -7.35
C ILE A 254 -3.45 14.33 -7.99
N THR A 255 -3.78 13.13 -7.47
CA THR A 255 -3.38 11.87 -8.10
C THR A 255 -4.40 11.44 -9.16
N PRO A 256 -3.96 10.96 -10.34
CA PRO A 256 -4.85 10.37 -11.33
C PRO A 256 -5.18 8.92 -10.99
N VAL A 257 -6.31 8.40 -11.48
CA VAL A 257 -6.62 6.97 -11.48
C VAL A 257 -7.07 6.55 -12.88
N PRO A 258 -6.31 5.65 -13.55
CA PRO A 258 -5.09 4.97 -13.10
C PRO A 258 -3.84 5.85 -13.18
N GLY A 259 -2.74 5.41 -12.53
CA GLY A 259 -1.43 6.04 -12.65
C GLY A 259 -0.94 6.78 -11.40
N GLY A 260 -1.81 6.96 -10.40
CA GLY A 260 -1.47 7.55 -9.09
C GLY A 260 -0.96 6.49 -8.09
N VAL A 261 -1.75 6.20 -7.06
CA VAL A 261 -1.35 5.38 -5.90
C VAL A 261 -1.05 3.91 -6.25
N GLY A 262 -1.80 3.31 -7.19
CA GLY A 262 -1.66 1.88 -7.50
C GLY A 262 -0.23 1.43 -7.84
N PRO A 263 0.49 2.08 -8.78
CA PRO A 263 1.88 1.75 -9.09
C PRO A 263 2.83 1.84 -7.88
N MET A 264 2.59 2.78 -6.98
CA MET A 264 3.40 2.98 -5.78
C MET A 264 3.29 1.82 -4.79
N THR A 265 2.12 1.20 -4.66
CA THR A 265 1.93 0.03 -3.79
C THR A 265 2.90 -1.09 -4.15
N ILE A 266 3.07 -1.37 -5.45
CA ILE A 266 4.01 -2.40 -5.92
C ILE A 266 5.47 -1.98 -5.69
N ALA A 267 5.81 -0.72 -5.93
CA ALA A 267 7.16 -0.22 -5.69
C ALA A 267 7.54 -0.31 -4.20
N MET A 268 6.60 0.01 -3.29
CA MET A 268 6.85 -0.09 -1.85
C MET A 268 6.93 -1.54 -1.36
N LEU A 269 6.23 -2.47 -1.99
CA LEU A 269 6.42 -3.89 -1.70
C LEU A 269 7.87 -4.32 -2.02
N MET A 270 8.40 -3.94 -3.19
CA MET A 270 9.80 -4.24 -3.53
C MET A 270 10.77 -3.59 -2.54
N ASN A 271 10.50 -2.35 -2.14
CA ASN A 271 11.28 -1.66 -1.12
C ASN A 271 11.27 -2.41 0.22
N ASN A 272 10.12 -2.86 0.68
CA ASN A 272 9.99 -3.61 1.93
C ASN A 272 10.71 -4.97 1.87
N VAL A 273 10.70 -5.66 0.71
CA VAL A 273 11.47 -6.92 0.53
C VAL A 273 12.97 -6.66 0.65
N ILE A 274 13.51 -5.63 0.00
CA ILE A 274 14.93 -5.29 0.09
C ILE A 274 15.29 -4.85 1.51
N LYS A 275 14.45 -4.05 2.16
CA LYS A 275 14.59 -3.67 3.57
C LYS A 275 14.62 -4.92 4.48
N ALA A 276 13.72 -5.88 4.26
CA ALA A 276 13.71 -7.14 5.00
C ALA A 276 14.99 -7.93 4.77
N THR A 277 15.46 -8.03 3.53
CA THR A 277 16.72 -8.69 3.20
C THR A 277 17.91 -8.08 3.94
N ARG A 278 18.04 -6.75 3.92
CA ARG A 278 19.10 -6.02 4.61
C ARG A 278 19.09 -6.30 6.11
N ARG A 279 17.93 -6.18 6.77
CA ARG A 279 17.76 -6.42 8.21
C ARG A 279 18.10 -7.85 8.62
N GLN A 280 17.66 -8.84 7.85
CA GLN A 280 17.95 -10.26 8.11
C GLN A 280 19.44 -10.60 7.93
N ASN A 281 20.21 -9.76 7.23
CA ASN A 281 21.66 -9.87 7.07
C ASN A 281 22.46 -8.88 7.95
N GLY A 282 21.83 -8.28 8.97
CA GLY A 282 22.51 -7.42 9.94
C GLY A 282 22.96 -6.06 9.37
N MET A 283 22.39 -5.63 8.23
CA MET A 283 22.66 -4.32 7.66
C MET A 283 21.71 -3.28 8.27
N VAL A 284 22.25 -2.15 8.66
CA VAL A 284 21.46 -1.00 9.15
C VAL A 284 20.83 -0.28 7.95
N ASP A 285 19.59 0.20 8.14
CA ASP A 285 18.85 0.98 7.13
C ASP A 285 19.44 2.39 6.95
#